data_a9cf61b04074667c01d20e2e8d9727f4
#
_entry.id   a9cf61b04074667c01d20e2e8d9727f4
#
_cell.length_a   1.000
_cell.length_b   1.000
_cell.length_c   1.000
_cell.angle_alpha   90.00
_cell.angle_beta   90.00
_cell.angle_gamma   90.00
#
_symmetry.space_group_name_H-M   'P 1'
#
loop_
_entity.id
_entity.type
_entity.pdbx_description
1 polymer ?
#
loop_
_entity_poly.entity_id
_entity_poly.type
_entity_poly.pdbx_seq_one_letter_code
_entity_poly.pdbx_strand_id
1 'polypeptide(L)'
;GDVNKFWKHHYGIIGKANEIIVAAEALGLDDSDVLHAWSEAKFFRGRSYFELWKRFDRLYLNITPTTVDNLKREYKPASHEELMTLITTDLDDAMKGLDWSLPQNNGNVLYGRVTKATAKHVRAQVAMWESDWDTAIEECEDIFKQEGIYSMEKKAENVFNGADLKSPEVLWSFQYSQNLGGGGSGTPVAGHRVSIQTTTRINKISGCINTADQGGYGWGRIYPNTYLLSLYDQAKDTRYNELFVHRFKYNDPTSPKYGELIPLTQSSSYCETLHFMSKKYFDQWTMADNPDRTTGFKDLIVYRLAETYLMAAEAYMRRDGGMSTDALRCYNKTWERAGNDKFAGPLTQDILLDEYARELNFEGVRWPLLKRLGLLGERVKAHYGETKAENPYLDKDYAECRTSFVVGKHECWPIPQEQIDLMGKENFPQNENWY
;
A
#
# COMPACT_ATOMS: atom_id res chain seq x y z
N GLY A 1 17.54 9.99 -6.61
CA GLY A 1 17.04 8.64 -6.34
C GLY A 1 15.54 8.66 -6.01
N ASP A 2 14.96 7.48 -5.74
CA ASP A 2 13.50 7.35 -5.56
C ASP A 2 12.98 8.05 -4.30
N VAL A 3 13.79 8.12 -3.25
CA VAL A 3 13.47 8.89 -2.03
C VAL A 3 13.23 10.37 -2.34
N ASN A 4 14.07 10.97 -3.21
CA ASN A 4 13.89 12.38 -3.62
C ASN A 4 12.65 12.56 -4.49
N LYS A 5 12.32 11.59 -5.36
CA LYS A 5 11.09 11.63 -6.16
C LYS A 5 9.86 11.58 -5.26
N PHE A 6 9.87 10.72 -4.23
CA PHE A 6 8.78 10.62 -3.27
C PHE A 6 8.57 11.94 -2.51
N TRP A 7 9.64 12.54 -1.99
CA TRP A 7 9.61 13.84 -1.33
C TRP A 7 9.00 14.93 -2.23
N LYS A 8 9.60 15.10 -3.43
CA LYS A 8 9.15 16.11 -4.40
C LYS A 8 7.70 15.89 -4.85
N HIS A 9 7.29 14.63 -5.03
CA HIS A 9 5.93 14.29 -5.44
C HIS A 9 4.90 14.74 -4.38
N HIS A 10 5.12 14.39 -3.13
CA HIS A 10 4.18 14.77 -2.06
C HIS A 10 4.17 16.28 -1.79
N TYR A 11 5.32 16.95 -1.77
CA TYR A 11 5.35 18.41 -1.67
C TYR A 11 4.73 19.11 -2.90
N GLY A 12 4.81 18.50 -4.08
CA GLY A 12 4.11 18.96 -5.27
C GLY A 12 2.59 18.85 -5.13
N ILE A 13 2.08 17.76 -4.54
CA ILE A 13 0.64 17.61 -4.22
C ILE A 13 0.22 18.66 -3.19
N ILE A 14 1.00 18.84 -2.12
CA ILE A 14 0.76 19.86 -1.09
C ILE A 14 0.65 21.26 -1.69
N GLY A 15 1.58 21.61 -2.60
CA GLY A 15 1.55 22.92 -3.27
C GLY A 15 0.27 23.14 -4.08
N LYS A 16 -0.13 22.15 -4.89
CA LYS A 16 -1.39 22.21 -5.65
C LYS A 16 -2.63 22.25 -4.75
N ALA A 17 -2.62 21.46 -3.67
CA ALA A 17 -3.71 21.49 -2.70
C ALA A 17 -3.87 22.88 -2.06
N ASN A 18 -2.75 23.53 -1.69
CA ASN A 18 -2.80 24.89 -1.16
C ASN A 18 -3.44 25.88 -2.14
N GLU A 19 -3.12 25.79 -3.43
CA GLU A 19 -3.70 26.64 -4.48
C GLU A 19 -5.23 26.45 -4.57
N ILE A 20 -5.69 25.18 -4.58
CA ILE A 20 -7.12 24.85 -4.64
C ILE A 20 -7.84 25.31 -3.36
N ILE A 21 -7.27 25.08 -2.19
CA ILE A 21 -7.87 25.48 -0.90
C ILE A 21 -8.10 26.99 -0.86
N VAL A 22 -7.08 27.78 -1.18
CA VAL A 22 -7.19 29.26 -1.16
C VAL A 22 -8.19 29.75 -2.22
N ALA A 23 -8.19 29.17 -3.42
CA ALA A 23 -9.14 29.54 -4.47
C ALA A 23 -10.58 29.20 -4.08
N ALA A 24 -10.82 28.02 -3.51
CA ALA A 24 -12.15 27.60 -3.08
C ALA A 24 -12.67 28.49 -1.91
N GLU A 25 -11.83 28.79 -0.94
CA GLU A 25 -12.18 29.68 0.18
C GLU A 25 -12.51 31.11 -0.31
N ALA A 26 -11.83 31.60 -1.34
CA ALA A 26 -12.13 32.89 -1.96
C ALA A 26 -13.45 32.91 -2.75
N LEU A 27 -13.87 31.77 -3.31
CA LEU A 27 -15.17 31.62 -3.99
C LEU A 27 -16.33 31.44 -3.03
N GLY A 28 -16.07 30.99 -1.80
CA GLY A 28 -17.07 30.63 -0.80
C GLY A 28 -17.47 29.16 -0.88
N LEU A 29 -17.63 28.53 0.29
CA LEU A 29 -17.90 27.09 0.41
C LEU A 29 -19.38 26.71 0.44
N ASP A 30 -20.26 27.64 0.10
CA ASP A 30 -21.72 27.37 0.02
C ASP A 30 -22.11 26.60 -1.24
N ASP A 31 -21.31 26.69 -2.29
CA ASP A 31 -21.46 25.88 -3.51
C ASP A 31 -20.91 24.46 -3.29
N SER A 32 -21.73 23.46 -3.62
CA SER A 32 -21.40 22.05 -3.39
C SER A 32 -20.18 21.56 -4.16
N ASP A 33 -19.98 22.03 -5.39
CA ASP A 33 -18.86 21.62 -6.22
C ASP A 33 -17.57 22.28 -5.72
N VAL A 34 -17.65 23.53 -5.25
CA VAL A 34 -16.52 24.22 -4.62
C VAL A 34 -16.15 23.56 -3.30
N LEU A 35 -17.13 23.23 -2.47
CA LEU A 35 -16.92 22.50 -1.21
C LEU A 35 -16.30 21.12 -1.46
N HIS A 36 -16.78 20.41 -2.47
CA HIS A 36 -16.22 19.11 -2.83
C HIS A 36 -14.75 19.21 -3.26
N ALA A 37 -14.42 20.17 -4.15
CA ALA A 37 -13.05 20.41 -4.59
C ALA A 37 -12.11 20.81 -3.45
N TRP A 38 -12.59 21.69 -2.54
CA TRP A 38 -11.88 22.06 -1.33
C TRP A 38 -11.62 20.85 -0.42
N SER A 39 -12.62 20.00 -0.24
CA SER A 39 -12.53 18.80 0.59
C SER A 39 -11.55 17.77 0.03
N GLU A 40 -11.53 17.54 -1.29
CA GLU A 40 -10.51 16.71 -1.91
C GLU A 40 -9.10 17.29 -1.73
N ALA A 41 -8.94 18.61 -1.91
CA ALA A 41 -7.64 19.25 -1.72
C ALA A 41 -7.14 19.14 -0.28
N LYS A 42 -8.03 19.30 0.71
CA LYS A 42 -7.75 19.06 2.13
C LYS A 42 -7.31 17.61 2.38
N PHE A 43 -8.06 16.64 1.84
CA PHE A 43 -7.66 15.22 1.92
C PHE A 43 -6.26 14.97 1.37
N PHE A 44 -5.98 15.44 0.16
CA PHE A 44 -4.68 15.21 -0.47
C PHE A 44 -3.53 15.89 0.26
N ARG A 45 -3.75 17.06 0.86
CA ARG A 45 -2.76 17.75 1.67
C ARG A 45 -2.48 16.98 2.97
N GLY A 46 -3.50 16.69 3.76
CA GLY A 46 -3.37 15.94 5.01
C GLY A 46 -2.74 14.57 4.80
N ARG A 47 -3.24 13.81 3.80
CA ARG A 47 -2.66 12.51 3.43
C ARG A 47 -1.19 12.63 2.99
N SER A 48 -0.83 13.65 2.20
CA SER A 48 0.55 13.79 1.73
C SER A 48 1.52 14.06 2.88
N TYR A 49 1.13 14.90 3.85
CA TYR A 49 1.91 15.10 5.06
C TYR A 49 2.02 13.82 5.88
N PHE A 50 0.95 13.06 6.02
CA PHE A 50 0.97 11.79 6.73
C PHE A 50 1.88 10.75 6.05
N GLU A 51 1.84 10.64 4.72
CA GLU A 51 2.74 9.75 3.97
C GLU A 51 4.22 10.15 4.10
N LEU A 52 4.52 11.44 4.07
CA LEU A 52 5.86 11.95 4.33
C LEU A 52 6.29 11.65 5.77
N TRP A 53 5.44 11.94 6.75
CA TRP A 53 5.75 11.75 8.16
C TRP A 53 6.02 10.28 8.52
N LYS A 54 5.26 9.36 7.99
CA LYS A 54 5.52 7.92 8.19
C LYS A 54 6.94 7.50 7.78
N ARG A 55 7.57 8.23 6.84
CA ARG A 55 8.87 7.85 6.24
C ARG A 55 10.03 8.73 6.67
N PHE A 56 9.78 10.01 6.87
CA PHE A 56 10.81 10.98 7.25
C PHE A 56 10.60 11.44 8.69
N ASP A 57 11.70 11.73 9.38
CA ASP A 57 11.64 12.20 10.76
C ASP A 57 11.33 13.70 10.85
N ARG A 58 11.81 14.47 9.86
CA ARG A 58 11.70 15.92 9.82
C ARG A 58 11.00 16.38 8.56
N LEU A 59 9.96 17.20 8.74
CA LEU A 59 9.20 17.83 7.66
C LEU A 59 9.08 19.31 7.94
N TYR A 60 8.92 20.12 6.90
CA TYR A 60 8.49 21.52 7.05
C TYR A 60 7.03 21.69 6.62
N LEU A 61 6.33 22.62 7.24
CA LEU A 61 4.96 22.94 6.85
C LEU A 61 4.94 23.97 5.71
N ASN A 62 4.21 23.64 4.65
CA ASN A 62 3.90 24.52 3.54
C ASN A 62 2.37 24.56 3.38
N ILE A 63 1.74 25.53 3.97
CA ILE A 63 0.26 25.64 4.05
C ILE A 63 -0.32 26.78 3.19
N THR A 64 0.54 27.48 2.46
CA THR A 64 0.14 28.57 1.57
C THR A 64 0.68 28.35 0.16
N PRO A 65 -0.02 28.84 -0.88
CA PRO A 65 0.50 28.82 -2.24
C PRO A 65 1.87 29.52 -2.33
N THR A 66 2.74 29.03 -3.19
CA THR A 66 4.02 29.68 -3.46
C THR A 66 3.80 30.85 -4.40
N THR A 67 4.20 32.06 -3.96
CA THR A 67 4.12 33.32 -4.70
C THR A 67 5.51 33.96 -4.80
N VAL A 68 5.65 35.01 -5.61
CA VAL A 68 6.91 35.78 -5.70
C VAL A 68 7.33 36.32 -4.34
N ASP A 69 6.36 36.74 -3.52
CA ASP A 69 6.61 37.37 -2.22
C ASP A 69 7.08 36.38 -1.15
N ASN A 70 6.79 35.08 -1.32
CA ASN A 70 7.14 34.04 -0.35
C ASN A 70 8.13 32.98 -0.90
N LEU A 71 8.82 33.27 -2.00
CA LEU A 71 9.87 32.40 -2.57
C LEU A 71 11.04 32.15 -1.61
N LYS A 72 11.38 33.16 -0.81
CA LYS A 72 12.41 33.06 0.24
C LYS A 72 11.75 32.71 1.56
N ARG A 73 11.75 31.43 1.91
CA ARG A 73 11.21 30.91 3.18
C ARG A 73 12.34 30.54 4.11
N GLU A 74 12.12 30.78 5.40
CA GLU A 74 12.90 30.08 6.40
C GLU A 74 12.31 28.68 6.58
N TYR A 75 13.08 27.68 6.17
CA TYR A 75 12.69 26.29 6.38
C TYR A 75 13.13 25.84 7.77
N LYS A 76 12.17 25.39 8.58
CA LYS A 76 12.45 24.76 9.88
C LYS A 76 11.62 23.49 10.01
N PRO A 77 12.13 22.46 10.72
CA PRO A 77 11.32 21.29 11.03
C PRO A 77 10.08 21.70 11.84
N ALA A 78 8.94 21.17 11.43
CA ALA A 78 7.72 21.29 12.22
C ALA A 78 7.79 20.35 13.42
N SER A 79 7.17 20.73 14.52
CA SER A 79 6.96 19.85 15.66
C SER A 79 5.96 18.74 15.31
N HIS A 80 5.99 17.65 16.09
CA HIS A 80 4.99 16.58 15.96
C HIS A 80 3.57 17.11 16.11
N GLU A 81 3.33 17.95 17.11
CA GLU A 81 2.02 18.56 17.37
C GLU A 81 1.53 19.41 16.19
N GLU A 82 2.39 20.28 15.62
CA GLU A 82 2.04 21.09 14.45
C GLU A 82 1.65 20.21 13.25
N LEU A 83 2.41 19.13 12.99
CA LEU A 83 2.12 18.18 11.91
C LEU A 83 0.82 17.44 12.13
N MET A 84 0.61 16.86 13.32
CA MET A 84 -0.59 16.09 13.61
C MET A 84 -1.84 16.98 13.63
N THR A 85 -1.75 18.17 14.16
CA THR A 85 -2.85 19.16 14.11
C THR A 85 -3.25 19.50 12.68
N LEU A 86 -2.28 19.75 11.80
CA LEU A 86 -2.57 20.00 10.39
C LEU A 86 -3.20 18.79 9.71
N ILE A 87 -2.62 17.60 9.88
CA ILE A 87 -3.10 16.38 9.25
C ILE A 87 -4.52 16.06 9.69
N THR A 88 -4.80 16.09 10.98
CA THR A 88 -6.14 15.79 11.51
C THR A 88 -7.16 16.82 11.08
N THR A 89 -6.84 18.11 11.17
CA THR A 89 -7.74 19.20 10.72
C THR A 89 -8.06 19.07 9.23
N ASP A 90 -7.08 18.79 8.39
CA ASP A 90 -7.30 18.62 6.96
C ASP A 90 -8.17 17.38 6.62
N LEU A 91 -8.00 16.28 7.35
CA LEU A 91 -8.83 15.08 7.16
C LEU A 91 -10.26 15.32 7.68
N ASP A 92 -10.43 15.98 8.82
CA ASP A 92 -11.74 16.32 9.37
C ASP A 92 -12.49 17.32 8.47
N ASP A 93 -11.77 18.29 7.90
CA ASP A 93 -12.30 19.23 6.91
C ASP A 93 -12.72 18.50 5.62
N ALA A 94 -11.90 17.57 5.14
CA ALA A 94 -12.21 16.81 3.95
C ALA A 94 -13.55 16.05 4.06
N MET A 95 -13.87 15.53 5.25
CA MET A 95 -15.12 14.80 5.48
C MET A 95 -16.38 15.68 5.38
N LYS A 96 -16.27 17.00 5.35
CA LYS A 96 -17.42 17.93 5.26
C LYS A 96 -18.06 17.94 3.87
N GLY A 97 -17.27 17.85 2.80
CA GLY A 97 -17.76 17.90 1.41
C GLY A 97 -17.54 16.62 0.61
N LEU A 98 -16.97 15.57 1.19
CA LEU A 98 -16.85 14.27 0.53
C LEU A 98 -18.09 13.41 0.80
N ASP A 99 -18.61 12.77 -0.25
CA ASP A 99 -19.72 11.82 -0.17
C ASP A 99 -19.22 10.41 0.18
N TRP A 100 -20.14 9.57 0.66
CA TRP A 100 -19.87 8.15 0.89
C TRP A 100 -19.67 7.36 -0.40
N SER A 101 -20.42 7.68 -1.44
CA SER A 101 -20.28 7.06 -2.77
C SER A 101 -19.38 7.88 -3.68
N LEU A 102 -18.78 7.19 -4.65
CA LEU A 102 -17.98 7.84 -5.68
C LEU A 102 -18.83 8.83 -6.50
N PRO A 103 -18.28 10.01 -6.84
CA PRO A 103 -18.97 10.97 -7.67
C PRO A 103 -19.22 10.41 -9.09
N GLN A 104 -20.21 10.96 -9.77
CA GLN A 104 -20.58 10.58 -11.13
C GLN A 104 -20.52 11.77 -12.06
N ASN A 105 -20.17 11.52 -13.31
CA ASN A 105 -20.25 12.50 -14.39
C ASN A 105 -20.99 11.88 -15.58
N ASN A 106 -22.13 12.47 -15.98
CA ASN A 106 -22.99 11.97 -17.04
C ASN A 106 -23.33 10.47 -16.88
N GLY A 107 -23.61 10.03 -15.65
CA GLY A 107 -23.93 8.64 -15.33
C GLY A 107 -22.73 7.69 -15.23
N ASN A 108 -21.52 8.18 -15.45
CA ASN A 108 -20.30 7.40 -15.29
C ASN A 108 -19.69 7.60 -13.88
N VAL A 109 -19.47 6.52 -13.17
CA VAL A 109 -18.79 6.54 -11.86
C VAL A 109 -17.33 6.94 -12.07
N LEU A 110 -16.87 7.93 -11.32
CA LEU A 110 -15.50 8.42 -11.38
C LEU A 110 -14.62 7.65 -10.41
N TYR A 111 -14.23 6.45 -10.78
CA TYR A 111 -13.27 5.65 -10.03
C TYR A 111 -11.95 6.41 -9.88
N GLY A 112 -11.24 6.17 -8.78
CA GLY A 112 -10.00 6.88 -8.44
C GLY A 112 -10.21 8.21 -7.71
N ARG A 113 -11.43 8.76 -7.66
CA ARG A 113 -11.77 9.88 -6.78
C ARG A 113 -11.85 9.41 -5.31
N VAL A 114 -11.65 10.32 -4.40
CA VAL A 114 -11.71 10.02 -2.97
C VAL A 114 -13.12 10.20 -2.42
N THR A 115 -13.45 9.41 -1.41
CA THR A 115 -14.76 9.43 -0.74
C THR A 115 -14.59 9.72 0.74
N LYS A 116 -15.69 9.96 1.43
CA LYS A 116 -15.70 10.09 2.90
C LYS A 116 -15.11 8.84 3.58
N ALA A 117 -15.39 7.64 3.05
CA ALA A 117 -14.79 6.41 3.56
C ALA A 117 -13.26 6.40 3.41
N THR A 118 -12.73 6.94 2.31
CA THR A 118 -11.28 7.09 2.11
C THR A 118 -10.66 8.03 3.16
N ALA A 119 -11.32 9.18 3.42
CA ALA A 119 -10.85 10.15 4.42
C ALA A 119 -10.89 9.56 5.83
N LYS A 120 -11.98 8.90 6.20
CA LYS A 120 -12.14 8.21 7.49
C LYS A 120 -11.11 7.10 7.69
N HIS A 121 -10.84 6.31 6.66
CA HIS A 121 -9.79 5.28 6.72
C HIS A 121 -8.41 5.89 7.03
N VAL A 122 -8.02 6.97 6.36
CA VAL A 122 -6.75 7.66 6.64
C VAL A 122 -6.77 8.31 8.03
N ARG A 123 -7.91 8.87 8.46
CA ARG A 123 -8.06 9.45 9.80
C ARG A 123 -7.91 8.38 10.89
N ALA A 124 -8.47 7.17 10.67
CA ALA A 124 -8.26 6.01 11.54
C ALA A 124 -6.77 5.62 11.58
N GLN A 125 -6.08 5.58 10.43
CA GLN A 125 -4.63 5.32 10.41
C GLN A 125 -3.86 6.33 11.26
N VAL A 126 -4.18 7.63 11.16
CA VAL A 126 -3.56 8.69 11.99
C VAL A 126 -3.83 8.43 13.47
N ALA A 127 -5.07 8.16 13.86
CA ALA A 127 -5.45 7.84 15.23
C ALA A 127 -4.69 6.61 15.79
N MET A 128 -4.49 5.57 14.95
CA MET A 128 -3.68 4.39 15.32
C MET A 128 -2.22 4.77 15.64
N TRP A 129 -1.64 5.73 14.91
CA TRP A 129 -0.28 6.20 15.17
C TRP A 129 -0.18 7.02 16.45
N GLU A 130 -1.23 7.77 16.80
CA GLU A 130 -1.32 8.57 18.02
C GLU A 130 -1.82 7.75 19.23
N SER A 131 -2.11 6.46 19.05
CA SER A 131 -2.74 5.60 20.06
C SER A 131 -4.09 6.12 20.57
N ASP A 132 -4.78 6.87 19.73
CA ASP A 132 -6.16 7.34 19.95
C ASP A 132 -7.13 6.26 19.47
N TRP A 133 -7.33 5.25 20.33
CA TRP A 133 -8.12 4.06 20.00
C TRP A 133 -9.59 4.38 19.81
N ASP A 134 -10.13 5.35 20.54
CA ASP A 134 -11.54 5.76 20.43
C ASP A 134 -11.82 6.38 19.06
N THR A 135 -11.02 7.33 18.62
CA THR A 135 -11.15 7.91 17.27
C THR A 135 -10.93 6.85 16.20
N ALA A 136 -9.93 5.96 16.34
CA ALA A 136 -9.70 4.90 15.37
C ALA A 136 -10.90 3.97 15.21
N ILE A 137 -11.56 3.61 16.32
CA ILE A 137 -12.77 2.79 16.34
C ILE A 137 -13.94 3.54 15.69
N GLU A 138 -14.18 4.78 16.06
CA GLU A 138 -15.29 5.60 15.53
C GLU A 138 -15.19 5.71 14.00
N GLU A 139 -14.01 6.04 13.48
CA GLU A 139 -13.78 6.20 12.04
C GLU A 139 -13.98 4.89 11.27
N CYS A 140 -13.53 3.76 11.83
CA CYS A 140 -13.74 2.44 11.23
C CYS A 140 -15.21 2.03 11.27
N GLU A 141 -15.88 2.18 12.40
CA GLU A 141 -17.30 1.80 12.54
C GLU A 141 -18.23 2.63 11.65
N ASP A 142 -17.92 3.89 11.41
CA ASP A 142 -18.68 4.72 10.49
C ASP A 142 -18.59 4.19 9.04
N ILE A 143 -17.44 3.66 8.64
CA ILE A 143 -17.30 2.99 7.34
C ILE A 143 -18.12 1.69 7.33
N PHE A 144 -18.10 0.89 8.40
CA PHE A 144 -18.83 -0.37 8.48
C PHE A 144 -20.35 -0.18 8.41
N LYS A 145 -20.87 0.96 8.87
CA LYS A 145 -22.30 1.31 8.72
C LYS A 145 -22.75 1.51 7.27
N GLN A 146 -21.80 1.62 6.33
CA GLN A 146 -22.09 1.83 4.90
C GLN A 146 -22.16 0.52 4.10
N GLU A 147 -22.75 -0.53 4.65
CA GLU A 147 -22.82 -1.88 4.04
C GLU A 147 -23.46 -1.91 2.65
N GLY A 148 -24.31 -0.93 2.31
CA GLY A 148 -24.89 -0.79 0.97
C GLY A 148 -23.90 -0.30 -0.10
N ILE A 149 -22.76 0.24 0.30
CA ILE A 149 -21.72 0.77 -0.58
C ILE A 149 -20.45 -0.07 -0.47
N TYR A 150 -20.02 -0.38 0.76
CA TYR A 150 -18.78 -1.09 1.05
C TYR A 150 -19.06 -2.41 1.74
N SER A 151 -18.47 -3.48 1.24
CA SER A 151 -18.59 -4.82 1.84
C SER A 151 -17.38 -5.68 1.53
N MET A 152 -17.11 -6.64 2.42
CA MET A 152 -16.06 -7.62 2.19
C MET A 152 -16.44 -8.56 1.05
N GLU A 153 -15.51 -8.83 0.15
CA GLU A 153 -15.65 -9.88 -0.85
C GLU A 153 -15.73 -11.26 -0.20
N LYS A 154 -16.43 -12.18 -0.86
CA LYS A 154 -16.55 -13.56 -0.38
C LYS A 154 -15.25 -14.33 -0.40
N LYS A 155 -14.36 -13.99 -1.33
CA LYS A 155 -13.03 -14.56 -1.51
C LYS A 155 -12.01 -13.44 -1.66
N ALA A 156 -10.82 -13.63 -1.10
CA ALA A 156 -9.76 -12.65 -1.20
C ALA A 156 -9.33 -12.37 -2.66
N GLU A 157 -9.33 -13.39 -3.50
CA GLU A 157 -8.95 -13.24 -4.93
C GLU A 157 -9.89 -12.32 -5.71
N ASN A 158 -11.19 -12.25 -5.35
CA ASN A 158 -12.17 -11.42 -6.06
C ASN A 158 -11.83 -9.92 -6.01
N VAL A 159 -11.18 -9.49 -4.94
CA VAL A 159 -10.73 -8.08 -4.77
C VAL A 159 -9.76 -7.68 -5.88
N PHE A 160 -8.95 -8.63 -6.36
CA PHE A 160 -7.86 -8.39 -7.31
C PHE A 160 -8.13 -8.95 -8.71
N ASN A 161 -9.34 -9.43 -8.96
CA ASN A 161 -9.70 -10.06 -10.23
C ASN A 161 -10.20 -9.02 -11.24
N GLY A 162 -9.36 -8.70 -12.22
CA GLY A 162 -9.67 -7.72 -13.27
C GLY A 162 -8.52 -6.74 -13.49
N ALA A 163 -8.59 -5.98 -14.58
CA ALA A 163 -7.73 -4.83 -14.82
C ALA A 163 -8.25 -3.62 -14.02
N ASP A 164 -9.56 -3.40 -14.10
CA ASP A 164 -10.28 -2.38 -13.34
C ASP A 164 -10.73 -2.97 -12.00
N LEU A 165 -10.19 -2.46 -10.90
CA LEU A 165 -10.47 -2.97 -9.56
C LEU A 165 -11.63 -2.21 -8.91
N LYS A 166 -12.86 -2.65 -9.21
CA LYS A 166 -14.14 -2.02 -8.80
C LYS A 166 -14.88 -2.83 -7.72
N SER A 167 -14.15 -3.61 -6.93
CA SER A 167 -14.71 -4.39 -5.83
C SER A 167 -15.33 -3.48 -4.75
N PRO A 168 -16.44 -3.85 -4.10
CA PRO A 168 -17.02 -3.10 -2.98
C PRO A 168 -16.11 -3.09 -1.74
N GLU A 169 -15.05 -3.89 -1.72
CA GLU A 169 -14.03 -3.87 -0.67
C GLU A 169 -13.02 -2.72 -0.87
N VAL A 170 -12.90 -2.16 -2.08
CA VAL A 170 -11.94 -1.10 -2.39
C VAL A 170 -12.47 0.24 -1.92
N LEU A 171 -11.72 0.91 -1.05
CA LEU A 171 -12.00 2.28 -0.59
C LEU A 171 -11.36 3.32 -1.49
N TRP A 172 -10.18 3.01 -2.05
CA TRP A 172 -9.50 3.88 -3.01
C TRP A 172 -8.45 3.12 -3.81
N SER A 173 -8.34 3.46 -5.11
CA SER A 173 -7.35 2.89 -6.02
C SER A 173 -6.81 3.94 -7.00
N PHE A 174 -5.57 3.76 -7.44
CA PHE A 174 -5.03 4.48 -8.59
C PHE A 174 -5.53 3.80 -9.86
N GLN A 175 -6.16 4.58 -10.74
CA GLN A 175 -6.69 4.12 -12.01
C GLN A 175 -5.65 4.25 -13.11
N TYR A 176 -5.52 3.21 -13.92
CA TYR A 176 -4.63 3.18 -15.08
C TYR A 176 -5.40 2.83 -16.36
N SER A 177 -4.99 3.42 -17.47
CA SER A 177 -5.57 3.11 -18.78
C SER A 177 -4.51 3.15 -19.87
N GLN A 178 -4.57 2.19 -20.80
CA GLN A 178 -3.70 2.17 -21.98
C GLN A 178 -3.95 3.36 -22.91
N ASN A 179 -5.17 3.89 -22.90
CA ASN A 179 -5.63 4.90 -23.87
C ASN A 179 -5.46 6.34 -23.36
N LEU A 180 -5.11 6.52 -22.09
CA LEU A 180 -4.93 7.83 -21.48
C LEU A 180 -3.47 8.05 -21.16
N GLY A 181 -2.92 9.19 -21.57
CA GLY A 181 -1.58 9.61 -21.16
C GLY A 181 -1.52 9.78 -19.65
N GLY A 182 -0.54 9.18 -19.01
CA GLY A 182 -0.33 9.25 -17.56
C GLY A 182 0.31 7.97 -17.01
N GLY A 183 1.08 8.08 -15.96
CA GLY A 183 1.76 6.95 -15.35
C GLY A 183 3.21 6.78 -15.83
N GLY A 184 4.05 7.22 -15.12
CA GLY A 184 5.31 6.82 -14.53
C GLY A 184 6.58 6.69 -15.32
N SER A 185 6.78 6.63 -16.60
CA SER A 185 8.12 6.45 -17.16
C SER A 185 8.49 7.26 -18.41
N GLY A 186 7.87 8.42 -18.59
CA GLY A 186 8.33 9.38 -19.60
C GLY A 186 7.82 9.12 -21.02
N THR A 187 6.89 8.19 -21.21
CA THR A 187 6.15 8.02 -22.48
C THR A 187 4.70 8.43 -22.29
N PRO A 188 3.99 8.94 -23.32
CA PRO A 188 2.60 9.38 -23.21
C PRO A 188 1.61 8.31 -22.75
N VAL A 189 2.01 7.03 -22.80
CA VAL A 189 1.18 5.86 -22.46
C VAL A 189 2.01 4.92 -21.57
N ALA A 190 2.52 5.43 -20.46
CA ALA A 190 3.30 4.62 -19.56
C ALA A 190 2.42 4.11 -18.41
N GLY A 191 2.16 2.83 -18.38
CA GLY A 191 1.61 2.13 -17.23
C GLY A 191 2.58 2.09 -16.05
N HIS A 192 2.29 1.28 -15.06
CA HIS A 192 3.18 1.05 -13.92
C HIS A 192 4.00 -0.24 -14.08
N ARG A 193 5.02 -0.41 -13.21
CA ARG A 193 5.89 -1.59 -13.21
C ARG A 193 5.65 -2.54 -12.03
N VAL A 194 4.58 -2.37 -11.27
CA VAL A 194 4.35 -3.19 -10.07
C VAL A 194 4.10 -4.65 -10.46
N SER A 195 3.27 -4.90 -11.49
CA SER A 195 3.00 -6.24 -11.99
C SER A 195 4.28 -6.99 -12.37
N ILE A 196 5.15 -6.37 -13.15
CA ILE A 196 6.39 -7.03 -13.60
C ILE A 196 7.42 -7.25 -12.48
N GLN A 197 7.37 -6.48 -11.38
CA GLN A 197 8.22 -6.71 -10.21
C GLN A 197 7.85 -7.99 -9.47
N THR A 198 6.56 -8.33 -9.44
CA THR A 198 6.03 -9.52 -8.76
C THR A 198 5.91 -10.73 -9.67
N THR A 199 5.92 -10.54 -10.99
CA THR A 199 5.86 -11.63 -11.98
C THR A 199 7.22 -12.30 -12.15
N THR A 200 7.23 -13.63 -12.21
CA THR A 200 8.44 -14.45 -12.42
C THR A 200 9.05 -14.24 -13.80
N ARG A 201 10.34 -14.40 -13.92
CA ARG A 201 11.05 -14.40 -15.22
C ARG A 201 11.03 -15.78 -15.88
N ILE A 202 9.85 -16.34 -16.03
CA ILE A 202 9.67 -17.72 -16.51
C ILE A 202 10.32 -17.97 -17.89
N ASN A 203 10.39 -16.95 -18.75
CA ASN A 203 11.05 -17.01 -20.06
C ASN A 203 12.57 -17.29 -20.00
N LYS A 204 13.17 -17.28 -18.80
CA LYS A 204 14.55 -17.73 -18.59
C LYS A 204 14.69 -19.23 -18.39
N ILE A 205 13.58 -19.94 -18.27
CA ILE A 205 13.53 -21.40 -18.18
C ILE A 205 13.35 -21.96 -19.60
N SER A 206 14.24 -22.87 -20.01
CA SER A 206 14.14 -23.52 -21.31
C SER A 206 12.81 -24.26 -21.45
N GLY A 207 12.06 -24.03 -22.50
CA GLY A 207 10.70 -24.53 -22.72
C GLY A 207 9.59 -23.64 -22.13
N CYS A 208 9.94 -22.40 -21.77
CA CYS A 208 8.97 -21.40 -21.34
C CYS A 208 9.10 -20.10 -22.13
N ILE A 209 7.95 -19.45 -22.34
CA ILE A 209 7.82 -18.14 -22.99
C ILE A 209 6.93 -17.21 -22.14
N ASN A 210 6.96 -15.92 -22.40
CA ASN A 210 6.03 -14.99 -21.77
C ASN A 210 4.63 -15.17 -22.39
N THR A 211 3.63 -15.40 -21.55
CA THR A 211 2.23 -15.50 -21.96
C THR A 211 1.34 -14.72 -20.98
N ALA A 212 0.23 -14.19 -21.46
CA ALA A 212 -0.68 -13.38 -20.64
C ALA A 212 -1.25 -14.18 -19.45
N ASP A 213 -1.59 -15.44 -19.66
CA ASP A 213 -2.11 -16.36 -18.64
C ASP A 213 -1.09 -16.68 -17.52
N GLN A 214 0.18 -16.35 -17.73
CA GLN A 214 1.25 -16.43 -16.72
C GLN A 214 1.73 -15.03 -16.26
N GLY A 215 0.99 -13.97 -16.56
CA GLY A 215 1.27 -12.62 -16.13
C GLY A 215 2.22 -11.81 -17.02
N GLY A 216 2.61 -12.37 -18.18
CA GLY A 216 3.48 -11.71 -19.15
C GLY A 216 4.94 -11.63 -18.70
N TYR A 217 5.63 -10.56 -19.15
CA TYR A 217 7.03 -10.29 -18.83
C TYR A 217 7.22 -10.00 -17.34
N GLY A 218 8.20 -10.64 -16.71
CA GLY A 218 8.52 -10.47 -15.30
C GLY A 218 9.97 -10.10 -15.03
N TRP A 219 10.20 -9.45 -13.87
CA TRP A 219 11.53 -9.21 -13.30
C TRP A 219 11.82 -10.07 -12.08
N GLY A 220 10.79 -10.65 -11.45
CA GLY A 220 10.95 -11.58 -10.32
C GLY A 220 11.66 -10.97 -9.11
N ARG A 221 11.42 -9.70 -8.79
CA ARG A 221 12.15 -8.98 -7.73
C ARG A 221 11.44 -8.95 -6.39
N ILE A 222 10.11 -9.16 -6.40
CA ILE A 222 9.27 -9.10 -5.20
C ILE A 222 8.51 -10.41 -5.09
N TYR A 223 8.81 -11.18 -4.04
CA TYR A 223 8.22 -12.49 -3.77
C TYR A 223 8.08 -12.71 -2.25
N PRO A 224 7.17 -13.60 -1.81
CA PRO A 224 7.02 -13.93 -0.41
C PRO A 224 8.23 -14.74 0.09
N ASN A 225 8.65 -14.44 1.31
CA ASN A 225 9.64 -15.27 2.01
C ASN A 225 8.97 -16.50 2.67
N THR A 226 9.78 -17.42 3.15
CA THR A 226 9.30 -18.64 3.81
C THR A 226 8.53 -18.33 5.09
N TYR A 227 8.89 -17.26 5.80
CA TYR A 227 8.13 -16.80 6.97
C TYR A 227 6.68 -16.48 6.61
N LEU A 228 6.44 -15.65 5.60
CA LEU A 228 5.06 -15.35 5.17
C LEU A 228 4.31 -16.62 4.76
N LEU A 229 4.96 -17.50 3.98
CA LEU A 229 4.33 -18.72 3.51
C LEU A 229 4.00 -19.69 4.65
N SER A 230 4.80 -19.72 5.71
CA SER A 230 4.58 -20.56 6.89
C SER A 230 3.41 -20.13 7.76
N LEU A 231 2.94 -18.88 7.60
CA LEU A 231 1.78 -18.36 8.35
C LEU A 231 0.44 -18.95 7.89
N TYR A 232 0.39 -19.53 6.67
CA TYR A 232 -0.84 -20.12 6.13
C TYR A 232 -0.97 -21.59 6.54
N ASP A 233 -2.12 -21.96 7.08
CA ASP A 233 -2.53 -23.38 7.06
C ASP A 233 -2.93 -23.73 5.62
N GLN A 234 -2.03 -24.39 4.90
CA GLN A 234 -2.21 -24.68 3.47
C GLN A 234 -3.43 -25.58 3.18
N ALA A 235 -3.94 -26.30 4.17
CA ALA A 235 -5.12 -27.14 4.05
C ALA A 235 -6.44 -26.39 4.24
N LYS A 236 -6.42 -25.28 5.00
CA LYS A 236 -7.62 -24.52 5.38
C LYS A 236 -7.63 -23.12 4.80
N ASP A 237 -6.53 -22.37 4.94
CA ASP A 237 -6.47 -20.96 4.52
C ASP A 237 -6.44 -20.87 3.00
N THR A 238 -7.58 -20.51 2.43
CA THR A 238 -7.76 -20.47 0.97
C THR A 238 -6.85 -19.45 0.28
N ARG A 239 -6.39 -18.41 1.02
CA ARG A 239 -5.53 -17.34 0.49
C ARG A 239 -4.20 -17.86 -0.04
N TYR A 240 -3.70 -18.98 0.49
CA TYR A 240 -2.49 -19.62 -0.01
C TYR A 240 -2.58 -19.94 -1.52
N ASN A 241 -3.75 -20.40 -1.98
CA ASN A 241 -4.00 -20.68 -3.39
C ASN A 241 -4.68 -19.53 -4.14
N GLU A 242 -5.48 -18.72 -3.44
CA GLU A 242 -6.19 -17.58 -4.02
C GLU A 242 -5.25 -16.43 -4.36
N LEU A 243 -4.26 -16.13 -3.51
CA LEU A 243 -3.39 -14.97 -3.65
C LEU A 243 -2.02 -15.27 -4.27
N PHE A 244 -1.69 -16.56 -4.46
CA PHE A 244 -0.39 -16.93 -5.04
C PHE A 244 -0.52 -17.89 -6.21
N VAL A 245 0.35 -17.69 -7.22
CA VAL A 245 0.68 -18.72 -8.21
C VAL A 245 1.96 -19.40 -7.73
N HIS A 246 1.91 -20.70 -7.51
CA HIS A 246 3.04 -21.48 -7.00
C HIS A 246 3.26 -22.80 -7.75
N ARG A 247 2.49 -23.02 -8.82
CA ARG A 247 2.63 -24.16 -9.73
C ARG A 247 2.73 -23.62 -11.15
N PHE A 248 3.87 -23.84 -11.76
CA PHE A 248 4.18 -23.39 -13.11
C PHE A 248 4.30 -24.58 -14.05
N LYS A 249 3.99 -24.38 -15.33
CA LYS A 249 4.09 -25.38 -16.37
C LYS A 249 5.00 -24.87 -17.48
N TYR A 250 5.68 -25.80 -18.15
CA TYR A 250 6.32 -25.49 -19.42
C TYR A 250 5.24 -25.08 -20.41
N ASN A 251 5.33 -23.86 -20.94
CA ASN A 251 4.26 -23.22 -21.71
C ASN A 251 4.64 -22.86 -23.14
N ASP A 252 5.87 -23.20 -23.57
CA ASP A 252 6.25 -23.11 -24.98
C ASP A 252 5.67 -24.32 -25.74
N PRO A 253 4.72 -24.12 -26.70
CA PRO A 253 4.13 -25.23 -27.48
C PRO A 253 5.14 -26.03 -28.27
N THR A 254 6.33 -25.50 -28.52
CA THR A 254 7.40 -26.21 -29.24
C THR A 254 8.27 -27.08 -28.32
N SER A 255 8.11 -26.91 -27.02
CA SER A 255 8.87 -27.69 -26.03
C SER A 255 8.35 -29.14 -25.93
N PRO A 256 9.24 -30.13 -25.89
CA PRO A 256 8.85 -31.52 -25.63
C PRO A 256 8.22 -31.74 -24.24
N LYS A 257 8.39 -30.76 -23.33
CA LYS A 257 7.82 -30.76 -21.96
C LYS A 257 6.55 -29.96 -21.85
N TYR A 258 5.99 -29.47 -22.96
CA TYR A 258 4.79 -28.62 -22.92
C TYR A 258 3.68 -29.23 -22.05
N GLY A 259 3.16 -28.41 -21.10
CA GLY A 259 2.09 -28.78 -20.17
C GLY A 259 2.56 -29.53 -18.90
N GLU A 260 3.80 -30.01 -18.85
CA GLU A 260 4.35 -30.63 -17.63
C GLU A 260 4.61 -29.57 -16.54
N LEU A 261 4.54 -30.01 -15.27
CA LEU A 261 4.90 -29.13 -14.14
C LEU A 261 6.40 -28.88 -14.09
N ILE A 262 6.80 -27.65 -13.83
CA ILE A 262 8.17 -27.26 -13.59
C ILE A 262 8.50 -27.55 -12.11
N PRO A 263 9.47 -28.43 -11.80
CA PRO A 263 9.91 -28.61 -10.42
C PRO A 263 10.55 -27.31 -9.88
N LEU A 264 10.14 -26.85 -8.69
CA LEU A 264 10.73 -25.65 -8.05
C LEU A 264 12.25 -25.80 -7.82
N THR A 265 12.72 -27.03 -7.64
CA THR A 265 14.15 -27.37 -7.45
C THR A 265 15.00 -27.22 -8.71
N GLN A 266 14.39 -27.03 -9.89
CA GLN A 266 15.12 -27.04 -11.17
C GLN A 266 15.77 -25.69 -11.50
N SER A 267 15.46 -24.64 -10.77
CA SER A 267 16.00 -23.30 -11.05
C SER A 267 17.19 -22.98 -10.15
N SER A 268 18.34 -22.70 -10.78
CA SER A 268 19.49 -22.11 -10.08
C SER A 268 19.26 -20.64 -9.72
N SER A 269 18.11 -20.06 -10.08
CA SER A 269 17.75 -18.67 -9.88
C SER A 269 16.30 -18.57 -9.37
N TYR A 270 15.98 -19.34 -8.32
CA TYR A 270 14.65 -19.39 -7.72
C TYR A 270 14.05 -17.98 -7.50
N CYS A 271 14.85 -17.04 -7.00
CA CYS A 271 14.42 -15.69 -6.68
C CYS A 271 13.95 -14.87 -7.88
N GLU A 272 14.39 -15.15 -9.11
CA GLU A 272 13.97 -14.40 -10.29
C GLU A 272 13.04 -15.21 -11.20
N THR A 273 13.35 -16.47 -11.41
CA THR A 273 12.76 -17.25 -12.49
C THR A 273 11.59 -18.13 -12.07
N LEU A 274 11.55 -18.55 -10.82
CA LEU A 274 10.56 -19.50 -10.33
C LEU A 274 10.34 -19.33 -8.82
N HIS A 275 9.44 -18.43 -8.43
CA HIS A 275 9.06 -18.20 -7.04
C HIS A 275 7.53 -18.14 -6.90
N PHE A 276 7.02 -18.14 -5.69
CA PHE A 276 5.61 -17.84 -5.42
C PHE A 276 5.28 -16.43 -5.92
N MET A 277 4.39 -16.32 -6.91
CA MET A 277 4.03 -15.06 -7.54
C MET A 277 2.72 -14.55 -6.96
N SER A 278 2.70 -13.28 -6.53
CA SER A 278 1.48 -12.66 -6.01
C SER A 278 0.46 -12.42 -7.12
N LYS A 279 -0.76 -12.91 -6.95
CA LYS A 279 -1.89 -12.63 -7.83
C LYS A 279 -2.48 -11.23 -7.64
N LYS A 280 -2.17 -10.53 -6.56
CA LYS A 280 -2.68 -9.17 -6.32
C LYS A 280 -2.32 -8.21 -7.45
N TYR A 281 -1.14 -8.37 -8.02
CA TYR A 281 -0.63 -7.55 -9.12
C TYR A 281 -0.55 -8.29 -10.46
N PHE A 282 -1.06 -9.49 -10.51
CA PHE A 282 -1.11 -10.29 -11.73
C PHE A 282 -2.00 -9.61 -12.77
N ASP A 283 -1.50 -9.40 -13.97
CA ASP A 283 -2.14 -8.57 -14.99
C ASP A 283 -2.27 -9.28 -16.34
N GLN A 284 -3.01 -10.38 -16.36
CA GLN A 284 -3.28 -11.10 -17.60
C GLN A 284 -4.09 -10.30 -18.61
N TRP A 285 -4.88 -9.33 -18.14
CA TRP A 285 -5.81 -8.56 -18.98
C TRP A 285 -5.09 -7.54 -19.85
N THR A 286 -4.18 -6.75 -19.28
CA THR A 286 -3.44 -5.73 -20.01
C THR A 286 -2.22 -6.31 -20.75
N MET A 287 -1.84 -7.56 -20.44
CA MET A 287 -0.78 -8.30 -21.15
C MET A 287 -1.31 -9.16 -22.31
N ALA A 288 -2.63 -9.22 -22.51
CA ALA A 288 -3.25 -10.12 -23.50
C ALA A 288 -2.84 -9.82 -24.95
N ASP A 289 -2.68 -8.56 -25.29
CA ASP A 289 -2.27 -8.12 -26.63
C ASP A 289 -0.73 -8.14 -26.84
N ASN A 290 0.04 -8.03 -25.77
CA ASN A 290 1.49 -8.07 -25.81
C ASN A 290 2.07 -8.58 -24.49
N PRO A 291 2.35 -9.90 -24.36
CA PRO A 291 2.89 -10.47 -23.13
C PRO A 291 4.36 -10.09 -22.85
N ASP A 292 5.07 -9.49 -23.80
CA ASP A 292 6.45 -8.98 -23.59
C ASP A 292 6.48 -7.51 -23.14
N ARG A 293 5.34 -6.91 -22.90
CA ARG A 293 5.21 -5.54 -22.41
C ARG A 293 5.88 -5.38 -21.03
N THR A 294 6.65 -4.29 -20.88
CA THR A 294 7.40 -4.00 -19.64
C THR A 294 6.65 -3.09 -18.66
N THR A 295 5.38 -2.82 -18.90
CA THR A 295 4.48 -2.01 -18.05
C THR A 295 3.09 -2.62 -18.07
N GLY A 296 2.40 -2.62 -16.92
CA GLY A 296 1.01 -3.01 -16.79
C GLY A 296 0.08 -1.82 -16.58
N PHE A 297 -1.22 -2.04 -16.77
CA PHE A 297 -2.26 -1.01 -16.61
C PHE A 297 -3.37 -1.45 -15.66
N LYS A 298 -3.16 -2.52 -14.94
CA LYS A 298 -4.06 -2.94 -13.87
C LYS A 298 -4.10 -1.86 -12.79
N ASP A 299 -5.28 -1.54 -12.28
CA ASP A 299 -5.45 -0.60 -11.18
C ASP A 299 -4.66 -1.02 -9.93
N LEU A 300 -4.23 -0.06 -9.14
CA LEU A 300 -3.52 -0.30 -7.89
C LEU A 300 -4.37 0.13 -6.69
N ILE A 301 -4.80 -0.84 -5.89
CA ILE A 301 -5.51 -0.57 -4.63
C ILE A 301 -4.56 0.14 -3.67
N VAL A 302 -5.06 1.23 -3.08
CA VAL A 302 -4.34 2.02 -2.05
C VAL A 302 -4.89 1.70 -0.67
N TYR A 303 -6.23 1.68 -0.54
CA TYR A 303 -6.92 1.35 0.71
C TYR A 303 -8.10 0.42 0.44
N ARG A 304 -8.31 -0.53 1.34
CA ARG A 304 -9.45 -1.46 1.27
C ARG A 304 -9.97 -1.84 2.65
N LEU A 305 -11.20 -2.29 2.68
CA LEU A 305 -11.97 -2.53 3.88
C LEU A 305 -11.33 -3.57 4.83
N ALA A 306 -10.59 -4.55 4.31
CA ALA A 306 -9.88 -5.51 5.15
C ALA A 306 -8.85 -4.86 6.08
N GLU A 307 -8.11 -3.83 5.62
CA GLU A 307 -7.22 -3.06 6.49
C GLU A 307 -8.02 -2.32 7.56
N THR A 308 -9.18 -1.74 7.20
CA THR A 308 -10.05 -1.06 8.15
C THR A 308 -10.52 -2.01 9.27
N TYR A 309 -10.91 -3.24 8.92
CA TYR A 309 -11.29 -4.25 9.93
C TYR A 309 -10.12 -4.65 10.83
N LEU A 310 -8.93 -4.81 10.29
CA LEU A 310 -7.75 -5.16 11.11
C LEU A 310 -7.30 -3.98 12.01
N MET A 311 -7.42 -2.73 11.55
CA MET A 311 -7.21 -1.55 12.40
C MET A 311 -8.22 -1.50 13.54
N ALA A 312 -9.51 -1.71 13.25
CA ALA A 312 -10.54 -1.75 14.28
C ALA A 312 -10.30 -2.90 15.28
N ALA A 313 -9.91 -4.09 14.81
CA ALA A 313 -9.57 -5.22 15.66
C ALA A 313 -8.43 -4.88 16.62
N GLU A 314 -7.38 -4.20 16.13
CA GLU A 314 -6.26 -3.75 16.96
C GLU A 314 -6.71 -2.68 17.96
N ALA A 315 -7.47 -1.66 17.52
CA ALA A 315 -7.92 -0.57 18.38
C ALA A 315 -8.81 -1.09 19.53
N TYR A 316 -9.78 -1.96 19.22
CA TYR A 316 -10.59 -2.62 20.24
C TYR A 316 -9.74 -3.50 21.17
N MET A 317 -8.82 -4.27 20.63
CA MET A 317 -7.90 -5.08 21.46
C MET A 317 -7.07 -4.22 22.42
N ARG A 318 -6.59 -3.07 21.94
CA ARG A 318 -5.77 -2.13 22.77
C ARG A 318 -6.61 -1.46 23.84
N ARG A 319 -7.84 -1.06 23.53
CA ARG A 319 -8.72 -0.36 24.45
C ARG A 319 -9.40 -1.31 25.46
N ASP A 320 -9.95 -2.42 24.96
CA ASP A 320 -10.88 -3.26 25.72
C ASP A 320 -10.29 -4.65 26.06
N GLY A 321 -9.10 -4.96 25.57
CA GLY A 321 -8.44 -6.24 25.77
C GLY A 321 -8.72 -7.27 24.68
N GLY A 322 -7.87 -8.30 24.62
CA GLY A 322 -7.86 -9.30 23.54
C GLY A 322 -9.08 -10.23 23.48
N MET A 323 -9.92 -10.24 24.52
CA MET A 323 -11.18 -10.99 24.54
C MET A 323 -12.40 -10.12 24.22
N SER A 324 -12.20 -8.86 23.83
CA SER A 324 -13.27 -7.98 23.41
C SER A 324 -14.06 -8.61 22.25
N THR A 325 -15.39 -8.64 22.38
CA THR A 325 -16.29 -9.16 21.35
C THR A 325 -16.11 -8.43 20.02
N ASP A 326 -15.90 -7.11 20.08
CA ASP A 326 -15.73 -6.29 18.89
C ASP A 326 -14.34 -6.47 18.26
N ALA A 327 -13.27 -6.65 19.06
CA ALA A 327 -11.95 -7.01 18.53
C ALA A 327 -12.03 -8.34 17.75
N LEU A 328 -12.66 -9.35 18.33
CA LEU A 328 -12.84 -10.66 17.70
C LEU A 328 -13.76 -10.58 16.47
N ARG A 329 -14.84 -9.80 16.53
CA ARG A 329 -15.76 -9.57 15.41
C ARG A 329 -15.01 -9.01 14.21
N CYS A 330 -14.19 -7.98 14.42
CA CYS A 330 -13.42 -7.33 13.37
C CYS A 330 -12.33 -8.26 12.81
N TYR A 331 -11.56 -8.93 13.67
CA TYR A 331 -10.53 -9.89 13.27
C TYR A 331 -11.11 -11.04 12.41
N ASN A 332 -12.23 -11.60 12.81
CA ASN A 332 -12.85 -12.72 12.13
C ASN A 332 -13.36 -12.38 10.72
N LYS A 333 -13.50 -11.10 10.36
CA LYS A 333 -13.91 -10.71 8.99
C LYS A 333 -12.92 -11.18 7.92
N THR A 334 -11.63 -11.09 8.17
CA THR A 334 -10.60 -11.60 7.25
C THR A 334 -10.31 -13.07 7.49
N TRP A 335 -10.28 -13.49 8.74
CA TRP A 335 -9.93 -14.84 9.17
C TRP A 335 -10.93 -15.91 8.70
N GLU A 336 -12.23 -15.73 8.97
CA GLU A 336 -13.29 -16.66 8.54
C GLU A 336 -13.49 -16.62 7.02
N ARG A 337 -13.36 -15.44 6.37
CA ARG A 337 -13.39 -15.34 4.92
C ARG A 337 -12.37 -16.26 4.24
N ALA A 338 -11.21 -16.42 4.84
CA ALA A 338 -10.14 -17.30 4.37
C ALA A 338 -10.41 -18.80 4.59
N GLY A 339 -11.61 -19.18 5.05
CA GLY A 339 -11.97 -20.58 5.27
C GLY A 339 -11.53 -21.15 6.62
N ASN A 340 -10.96 -20.34 7.49
CA ASN A 340 -10.57 -20.76 8.82
C ASN A 340 -11.78 -20.86 9.76
N ASP A 341 -11.71 -21.73 10.78
CA ASP A 341 -12.69 -21.77 11.84
C ASP A 341 -12.66 -20.46 12.64
N LYS A 342 -13.83 -20.03 13.12
CA LYS A 342 -13.94 -18.78 13.90
C LYS A 342 -12.92 -18.73 15.04
N PHE A 343 -12.09 -17.68 15.04
CA PHE A 343 -11.15 -17.43 16.12
C PHE A 343 -11.91 -16.96 17.37
N ALA A 344 -11.69 -17.63 18.49
CA ALA A 344 -12.37 -17.38 19.76
C ALA A 344 -11.38 -17.26 20.95
N GLY A 345 -10.08 -17.32 20.70
CA GLY A 345 -9.04 -17.14 21.70
C GLY A 345 -8.74 -15.65 21.98
N PRO A 346 -7.86 -15.37 22.95
CA PRO A 346 -7.44 -14.01 23.20
C PRO A 346 -6.64 -13.48 22.00
N LEU A 347 -7.08 -12.37 21.43
CA LEU A 347 -6.36 -11.67 20.37
C LEU A 347 -5.12 -11.01 20.97
N THR A 348 -3.98 -11.23 20.34
CA THR A 348 -2.69 -10.64 20.75
C THR A 348 -2.09 -9.85 19.59
N GLN A 349 -1.10 -9.02 19.90
CA GLN A 349 -0.36 -8.28 18.88
C GLN A 349 0.27 -9.20 17.82
N ASP A 350 0.83 -10.35 18.22
CA ASP A 350 1.44 -11.28 17.27
C ASP A 350 0.40 -11.93 16.35
N ILE A 351 -0.75 -12.36 16.90
CA ILE A 351 -1.86 -12.91 16.11
C ILE A 351 -2.36 -11.88 15.08
N LEU A 352 -2.50 -10.62 15.48
CA LEU A 352 -2.87 -9.53 14.56
C LEU A 352 -1.79 -9.30 13.50
N LEU A 353 -0.52 -9.24 13.89
CA LEU A 353 0.59 -9.04 12.95
C LEU A 353 0.69 -10.16 11.91
N ASP A 354 0.40 -11.39 12.31
CA ASP A 354 0.36 -12.53 11.40
C ASP A 354 -0.83 -12.41 10.44
N GLU A 355 -1.99 -11.96 10.92
CA GLU A 355 -3.14 -11.74 10.05
C GLU A 355 -2.93 -10.58 9.07
N TYR A 356 -2.37 -9.47 9.53
CA TYR A 356 -1.92 -8.38 8.64
C TYR A 356 -0.95 -8.90 7.55
N ALA A 357 -0.05 -9.80 7.91
CA ALA A 357 0.89 -10.39 6.95
C ALA A 357 0.17 -11.29 5.94
N ARG A 358 -0.74 -12.18 6.40
CA ARG A 358 -1.52 -13.06 5.51
C ARG A 358 -2.44 -12.29 4.57
N GLU A 359 -3.13 -11.30 5.12
CA GLU A 359 -4.18 -10.57 4.39
C GLU A 359 -3.61 -9.46 3.50
N LEU A 360 -2.70 -8.65 4.02
CA LEU A 360 -2.24 -7.40 3.40
C LEU A 360 -0.80 -7.48 2.86
N ASN A 361 -0.29 -8.70 2.61
CA ASN A 361 1.02 -8.85 1.98
C ASN A 361 1.11 -8.07 0.66
N PHE A 362 2.28 -7.48 0.42
CA PHE A 362 2.62 -6.66 -0.76
C PHE A 362 1.87 -5.31 -0.89
N GLU A 363 0.86 -5.01 -0.08
CA GLU A 363 0.06 -3.78 -0.18
C GLU A 363 0.71 -2.55 0.49
N GLY A 364 1.98 -2.64 0.86
CA GLY A 364 2.73 -1.52 1.43
C GLY A 364 2.48 -1.25 2.92
N VAL A 365 1.62 -2.03 3.57
CA VAL A 365 1.18 -1.83 4.96
C VAL A 365 2.24 -2.29 5.98
N ARG A 366 3.02 -3.33 5.67
CA ARG A 366 3.87 -4.02 6.66
C ARG A 366 4.95 -3.14 7.27
N TRP A 367 5.67 -2.35 6.49
CA TRP A 367 6.76 -1.52 6.99
C TRP A 367 6.27 -0.40 7.93
N PRO A 368 5.27 0.44 7.57
CA PRO A 368 4.74 1.45 8.49
C PRO A 368 4.09 0.84 9.73
N LEU A 369 3.41 -0.30 9.61
CA LEU A 369 2.82 -1.01 10.75
C LEU A 369 3.90 -1.43 11.77
N LEU A 370 4.96 -2.08 11.32
CA LEU A 370 6.05 -2.52 12.19
C LEU A 370 6.81 -1.34 12.80
N LYS A 371 6.98 -0.23 12.05
CA LYS A 371 7.57 1.00 12.57
C LYS A 371 6.70 1.58 13.69
N ARG A 372 5.39 1.73 13.46
CA ARG A 372 4.44 2.25 14.45
C ARG A 372 4.47 1.45 15.76
N LEU A 373 4.61 0.14 15.65
CA LEU A 373 4.66 -0.76 16.81
C LEU A 373 6.05 -0.88 17.46
N GLY A 374 7.07 -0.21 16.90
CA GLY A 374 8.46 -0.32 17.41
C GLY A 374 9.12 -1.68 17.12
N LEU A 375 8.55 -2.47 16.22
CA LEU A 375 8.97 -3.86 15.94
C LEU A 375 9.77 -4.00 14.64
N LEU A 376 9.97 -2.92 13.87
CA LEU A 376 10.57 -3.02 12.54
C LEU A 376 11.96 -3.66 12.59
N GLY A 377 12.85 -3.18 13.48
CA GLY A 377 14.20 -3.72 13.60
C GLY A 377 14.23 -5.20 14.03
N GLU A 378 13.36 -5.58 14.97
CA GLU A 378 13.23 -6.97 15.43
C GLU A 378 12.79 -7.89 14.29
N ARG A 379 11.72 -7.53 13.60
CA ARG A 379 11.13 -8.36 12.52
C ARG A 379 12.01 -8.43 11.28
N VAL A 380 12.74 -7.34 10.94
CA VAL A 380 13.74 -7.38 9.87
C VAL A 380 14.86 -8.34 10.23
N LYS A 381 15.41 -8.26 11.44
CA LYS A 381 16.50 -9.16 11.89
C LYS A 381 16.06 -10.63 11.95
N ALA A 382 14.79 -10.88 12.29
CA ALA A 382 14.26 -12.23 12.38
C ALA A 382 13.93 -12.86 11.00
N HIS A 383 13.37 -12.08 10.08
CA HIS A 383 12.66 -12.67 8.93
C HIS A 383 13.01 -12.07 7.56
N TYR A 384 13.61 -10.87 7.47
CA TYR A 384 13.83 -10.24 6.18
C TYR A 384 15.11 -10.72 5.51
N GLY A 385 14.98 -11.17 4.25
CA GLY A 385 16.04 -11.89 3.56
C GLY A 385 16.21 -13.31 4.16
N GLU A 386 16.64 -14.23 3.37
CA GLU A 386 16.72 -15.64 3.76
C GLU A 386 18.11 -16.21 3.52
N THR A 387 18.51 -17.18 4.32
CA THR A 387 19.66 -18.03 4.06
C THR A 387 19.25 -19.25 3.25
N LYS A 388 20.20 -19.92 2.60
CA LYS A 388 19.97 -21.21 1.93
C LYS A 388 19.53 -22.31 2.91
N ALA A 389 19.84 -22.18 4.19
CA ALA A 389 19.38 -23.12 5.21
C ALA A 389 17.87 -22.96 5.49
N GLU A 390 17.36 -21.73 5.43
CA GLU A 390 15.94 -21.42 5.59
C GLU A 390 15.14 -21.69 4.31
N ASN A 391 15.73 -21.37 3.17
CA ASN A 391 15.14 -21.61 1.85
C ASN A 391 16.17 -22.27 0.90
N PRO A 392 16.13 -23.59 0.76
CA PRO A 392 17.12 -24.33 -0.04
C PRO A 392 17.04 -24.07 -1.55
N TYR A 393 16.01 -23.38 -2.02
CA TYR A 393 15.87 -23.00 -3.43
C TYR A 393 16.65 -21.73 -3.80
N LEU A 394 17.19 -20.99 -2.83
CA LEU A 394 17.99 -19.80 -3.07
C LEU A 394 19.32 -20.17 -3.75
N ASP A 395 19.79 -19.28 -4.63
CA ASP A 395 21.11 -19.40 -5.27
C ASP A 395 22.24 -19.03 -4.29
N LYS A 396 21.98 -18.09 -3.37
CA LYS A 396 22.90 -17.64 -2.30
C LYS A 396 22.12 -17.18 -1.09
N ASP A 397 22.82 -16.86 -0.01
CA ASP A 397 22.23 -16.22 1.17
C ASP A 397 21.89 -14.76 0.89
N TYR A 398 20.72 -14.31 1.34
CA TYR A 398 20.21 -12.94 1.23
C TYR A 398 19.97 -12.28 2.59
N ALA A 399 20.49 -12.89 3.67
CA ALA A 399 20.26 -12.42 5.04
C ALA A 399 21.14 -11.22 5.45
N GLU A 400 21.95 -10.67 4.57
CA GLU A 400 22.82 -9.51 4.85
C GLU A 400 22.05 -8.30 5.40
N CYS A 401 20.82 -8.09 4.93
CA CYS A 401 19.95 -7.01 5.42
C CYS A 401 19.59 -7.13 6.90
N ARG A 402 19.65 -8.34 7.49
CA ARG A 402 19.39 -8.58 8.92
C ARG A 402 20.49 -7.94 9.76
N THR A 403 21.74 -8.06 9.34
CA THR A 403 22.92 -7.49 10.04
C THR A 403 23.14 -6.03 9.72
N SER A 404 22.72 -5.56 8.53
CA SER A 404 22.87 -4.18 8.10
C SER A 404 21.82 -3.24 8.66
N PHE A 405 20.73 -3.76 9.22
CA PHE A 405 19.67 -2.94 9.79
C PHE A 405 20.14 -2.30 11.11
N VAL A 406 20.20 -0.98 11.13
CA VAL A 406 20.58 -0.17 12.29
C VAL A 406 19.31 0.46 12.87
N VAL A 407 18.98 0.08 14.10
CA VAL A 407 17.85 0.65 14.85
C VAL A 407 18.13 2.14 15.14
N GLY A 408 17.11 2.96 15.03
CA GLY A 408 17.20 4.42 15.15
C GLY A 408 17.64 5.12 13.86
N LYS A 409 18.03 4.36 12.83
CA LYS A 409 18.39 4.90 11.51
C LYS A 409 17.43 4.45 10.42
N HIS A 410 17.25 3.14 10.27
CA HIS A 410 16.56 2.58 9.12
C HIS A 410 15.03 2.53 9.28
N GLU A 411 14.51 2.99 10.40
CA GLU A 411 13.07 3.28 10.59
C GLU A 411 12.62 4.56 9.87
N CYS A 412 13.59 5.41 9.48
CA CYS A 412 13.29 6.61 8.70
C CYS A 412 14.12 6.64 7.42
N TRP A 413 13.55 7.21 6.37
CA TRP A 413 14.29 7.50 5.14
C TRP A 413 15.16 8.75 5.33
N PRO A 414 16.34 8.80 4.70
CA PRO A 414 17.15 10.02 4.74
C PRO A 414 16.44 11.15 3.99
N ILE A 415 16.53 12.36 4.55
CA ILE A 415 16.09 13.55 3.83
C ILE A 415 17.00 13.68 2.60
N PRO A 416 16.45 13.88 1.38
CA PRO A 416 17.27 13.98 0.18
C PRO A 416 18.27 15.13 0.28
N GLN A 417 19.56 14.89 -0.02
CA GLN A 417 20.61 15.89 0.10
C GLN A 417 20.29 17.18 -0.67
N GLU A 418 19.76 17.04 -1.89
CA GLU A 418 19.31 18.18 -2.71
C GLU A 418 18.31 19.08 -1.97
N GLN A 419 17.45 18.50 -1.12
CA GLN A 419 16.45 19.27 -0.35
C GLN A 419 17.13 19.97 0.84
N ILE A 420 18.04 19.32 1.52
CA ILE A 420 18.85 19.93 2.59
C ILE A 420 19.64 21.13 2.06
N ASP A 421 20.25 20.98 0.89
CA ASP A 421 21.03 22.05 0.26
C ASP A 421 20.15 23.25 -0.12
N LEU A 422 18.92 23.00 -0.56
CA LEU A 422 17.94 24.06 -0.88
C LEU A 422 17.37 24.76 0.37
N MET A 423 17.16 24.02 1.44
CA MET A 423 16.57 24.56 2.70
C MET A 423 17.60 25.18 3.63
N GLY A 424 18.89 24.89 3.41
CA GLY A 424 19.99 25.31 4.29
C GLY A 424 20.21 24.31 5.43
N LYS A 425 21.39 23.69 5.42
CA LYS A 425 21.80 22.64 6.39
C LYS A 425 21.69 23.10 7.85
N GLU A 426 21.94 24.38 8.11
CA GLU A 426 21.88 24.99 9.44
C GLU A 426 20.46 24.97 10.03
N ASN A 427 19.47 25.21 9.16
CA ASN A 427 18.06 25.36 9.56
C ASN A 427 17.31 24.02 9.45
N PHE A 428 17.70 23.19 8.49
CA PHE A 428 17.05 21.90 8.22
C PHE A 428 18.08 20.78 8.09
N PRO A 429 18.60 20.26 9.21
CA PRO A 429 19.61 19.20 9.21
C PRO A 429 19.02 17.86 8.81
N GLN A 430 19.90 16.92 8.41
CA GLN A 430 19.55 15.53 8.17
C GLN A 430 18.96 14.86 9.42
N ASN A 431 18.20 13.78 9.22
CA ASN A 431 17.72 12.93 10.32
C ASN A 431 18.90 12.44 11.18
N GLU A 432 18.64 12.25 12.46
CA GLU A 432 19.61 11.68 13.37
C GLU A 432 20.09 10.31 12.87
N ASN A 433 21.38 10.01 13.10
CA ASN A 433 22.04 8.76 12.70
C ASN A 433 22.21 8.53 11.17
N TRP A 434 21.93 9.50 10.32
CA TRP A 434 22.15 9.39 8.87
C TRP A 434 23.47 10.07 8.39
N TYR A 435 24.33 10.50 9.30
CA TYR A 435 25.66 11.05 9.00
C TYR A 435 26.76 9.99 9.14
#